data_7f95de9bc59eb402692b19f50fde3b75
#
_entry.id   7f95de9bc59eb402692b19f50fde3b75
#
_cell.length_a   1.000
_cell.length_b   1.000
_cell.length_c   1.000
_cell.angle_alpha   90.00
_cell.angle_beta   90.00
_cell.angle_gamma   90.00
#
_symmetry.space_group_name_H-M   'P 1'
#
loop_
_entity.id
_entity.type
_entity.pdbx_description
1 polymer ?
#
loop_
_entity_poly.entity_id
_entity_poly.type
_entity_poly.pdbx_seq_one_letter_code
_entity_poly.pdbx_strand_id
1 'polypeptide(L)'
;GLEFCLLDSNGKRTRFLTQAVAELQMKNVEVVRSRVEDYQPAPLFNSVVSRAFATLADLWASAGRLCAPTGRLLAMKGVFPDDELARLPPGYVLAGIYPLHVPNLEAERCLVHLAPAPVSRD
;
A
#
# COMPACT_ATOMS: atom_id res chain seq x y z
N GLY A 1 -5.04 17.52 9.97
CA GLY A 1 -4.50 17.34 8.65
C GLY A 1 -4.07 15.90 8.40
N LEU A 2 -3.77 15.59 7.14
CA LEU A 2 -3.27 14.29 6.75
C LEU A 2 -1.77 14.20 6.95
N GLU A 3 -1.31 13.07 7.45
CA GLU A 3 0.11 12.77 7.58
C GLU A 3 0.46 11.61 6.66
N PHE A 4 1.61 11.69 6.00
CA PHE A 4 2.07 10.70 5.03
C PHE A 4 3.43 10.16 5.42
N CYS A 5 3.64 8.87 5.18
CA CYS A 5 4.93 8.22 5.33
C CYS A 5 5.29 7.57 4.01
N LEU A 6 6.47 7.92 3.48
CA LEU A 6 7.02 7.29 2.27
C LEU A 6 8.08 6.29 2.71
N LEU A 7 7.87 5.02 2.39
CA LEU A 7 8.73 3.94 2.81
C LEU A 7 9.41 3.28 1.62
N ASP A 8 10.74 3.16 1.66
CA ASP A 8 11.50 2.45 0.65
C ASP A 8 12.77 1.89 1.29
N SER A 9 13.18 0.70 0.89
CA SER A 9 14.42 0.08 1.37
C SER A 9 15.67 0.60 0.64
N ASN A 10 15.49 1.22 -0.52
CA ASN A 10 16.61 1.70 -1.34
C ASN A 10 17.07 3.08 -0.87
N GLY A 11 18.36 3.16 -0.46
CA GLY A 11 18.91 4.41 0.07
C GLY A 11 19.00 5.53 -0.96
N LYS A 12 19.22 5.19 -2.23
CA LYS A 12 19.28 6.20 -3.28
C LYS A 12 17.91 6.84 -3.52
N ARG A 13 16.85 6.00 -3.55
CA ARG A 13 15.48 6.50 -3.70
C ARG A 13 15.04 7.31 -2.48
N THR A 14 15.37 6.87 -1.26
CA THR A 14 14.99 7.62 -0.06
C THR A 14 15.69 8.95 0.03
N ARG A 15 16.95 9.05 -0.42
CA ARG A 15 17.64 10.34 -0.50
C ARG A 15 16.97 11.28 -1.50
N PHE A 16 16.54 10.75 -2.64
CA PHE A 16 15.81 11.53 -3.63
C PHE A 16 14.48 12.02 -3.05
N LEU A 17 13.73 11.12 -2.39
CA LEU A 17 12.45 11.49 -1.77
C LEU A 17 12.62 12.53 -0.67
N THR A 18 13.64 12.40 0.16
CA THR A 18 13.95 13.36 1.21
C THR A 18 14.23 14.74 0.64
N GLN A 19 15.02 14.80 -0.44
CA GLN A 19 15.33 16.04 -1.11
C GLN A 19 14.08 16.66 -1.74
N ALA A 20 13.25 15.84 -2.39
CA ALA A 20 12.00 16.32 -3.01
C ALA A 20 11.05 16.88 -1.97
N VAL A 21 10.88 16.18 -0.83
CA VAL A 21 10.03 16.64 0.26
C VAL A 21 10.51 17.99 0.79
N ALA A 22 11.82 18.15 0.95
CA ALA A 22 12.40 19.41 1.42
C ALA A 22 12.20 20.54 0.41
N GLU A 23 12.46 20.29 -0.87
CA GLU A 23 12.30 21.30 -1.92
C GLU A 23 10.85 21.74 -2.10
N LEU A 24 9.92 20.82 -1.98
CA LEU A 24 8.49 21.11 -2.09
C LEU A 24 7.89 21.60 -0.77
N GLN A 25 8.70 21.69 0.27
CA GLN A 25 8.30 22.19 1.59
C GLN A 25 7.09 21.44 2.18
N MET A 26 7.07 20.12 1.99
CA MET A 26 6.00 19.27 2.54
C MET A 26 6.29 18.97 4.00
N LYS A 27 5.51 19.55 4.89
CA LYS A 27 5.71 19.41 6.34
C LYS A 27 5.03 18.18 6.93
N ASN A 28 4.13 17.58 6.18
CA ASN A 28 3.32 16.44 6.64
C ASN A 28 3.77 15.10 6.05
N VAL A 29 4.98 15.04 5.49
CA VAL A 29 5.53 13.84 4.87
C VAL A 29 6.83 13.44 5.55
N GLU A 30 6.87 12.20 6.01
CA GLU A 30 8.06 11.57 6.56
C GLU A 30 8.60 10.57 5.54
N VAL A 31 9.91 10.52 5.37
CA VAL A 31 10.56 9.51 4.51
C VAL A 31 11.33 8.55 5.39
N VAL A 32 11.06 7.26 5.26
CA VAL A 32 11.68 6.22 6.06
C VAL A 32 12.40 5.23 5.15
N ARG A 33 13.67 4.97 5.45
CA ARG A 33 14.43 3.92 4.77
C ARG A 33 14.33 2.63 5.57
N SER A 34 13.51 1.70 5.09
CA SER A 34 13.33 0.41 5.74
C SER A 34 12.69 -0.56 4.76
N ARG A 35 12.90 -1.84 4.99
CA ARG A 35 12.06 -2.86 4.37
C ARG A 35 10.69 -2.81 5.03
N VAL A 36 9.64 -3.09 4.26
CA VAL A 36 8.29 -3.07 4.79
C VAL A 36 8.12 -4.09 5.93
N GLU A 37 8.79 -5.24 5.85
CA GLU A 37 8.72 -6.29 6.85
C GLU A 37 9.31 -5.86 8.20
N ASP A 38 10.25 -4.94 8.18
CA ASP A 38 10.98 -4.49 9.38
C ASP A 38 10.40 -3.22 9.98
N TYR A 39 9.51 -2.53 9.26
CA TYR A 39 8.96 -1.26 9.72
C TYR A 39 7.81 -1.50 10.71
N GLN A 40 7.89 -0.84 11.84
CA GLN A 40 6.88 -0.96 12.90
C GLN A 40 6.38 0.41 13.33
N PRO A 41 5.38 0.93 12.61
CA PRO A 41 4.82 2.24 12.95
C PRO A 41 3.94 2.19 14.19
N ALA A 42 3.89 3.31 14.89
CA ALA A 42 2.94 3.53 15.98
C ALA A 42 2.47 4.98 15.92
N PRO A 43 1.20 5.26 15.61
CA PRO A 43 0.11 4.29 15.37
C PRO A 43 0.14 3.64 13.99
N LEU A 44 -0.73 2.65 13.79
CA LEU A 44 -0.91 2.01 12.49
C LEU A 44 -1.59 2.96 11.51
N PHE A 45 -1.44 2.67 10.23
CA PHE A 45 -1.96 3.55 9.18
C PHE A 45 -3.43 3.30 8.86
N ASN A 46 -4.16 4.36 8.58
CA ASN A 46 -5.54 4.25 8.08
C ASN A 46 -5.58 3.79 6.62
N SER A 47 -4.60 4.15 5.84
CA SER A 47 -4.47 3.74 4.44
C SER A 47 -3.02 3.42 4.14
N VAL A 48 -2.80 2.28 3.51
CA VAL A 48 -1.50 1.89 2.97
C VAL A 48 -1.65 1.75 1.47
N VAL A 49 -0.83 2.46 0.70
CA VAL A 49 -0.89 2.44 -0.76
C VAL A 49 0.43 1.88 -1.29
N SER A 50 0.34 0.95 -2.21
CA SER A 50 1.52 0.33 -2.80
C SER A 50 1.31 0.03 -4.27
N ARG A 51 2.42 0.10 -5.02
CA ARG A 51 2.46 -0.54 -6.33
C ARG A 51 2.70 -2.03 -6.07
N ALA A 52 1.86 -2.88 -6.64
CA ALA A 52 1.94 -4.31 -6.36
C ALA A 52 2.75 -5.02 -7.45
N PHE A 53 4.04 -5.21 -7.18
CA PHE A 53 4.94 -5.98 -8.03
C PHE A 53 4.83 -7.48 -7.76
N ALA A 54 4.45 -7.83 -6.54
CA ALA A 54 4.24 -9.21 -6.10
C ALA A 54 2.75 -9.54 -6.11
N THR A 55 2.40 -10.74 -5.68
CA THR A 55 0.99 -11.11 -5.54
C THR A 55 0.30 -10.30 -4.44
N LEU A 56 -1.02 -10.21 -4.50
CA LEU A 56 -1.79 -9.55 -3.45
C LEU A 56 -1.59 -10.25 -2.10
N ALA A 57 -1.47 -11.58 -2.11
CA ALA A 57 -1.23 -12.36 -0.89
C ALA A 57 0.12 -11.99 -0.27
N ASP A 58 1.18 -11.87 -1.08
CA ASP A 58 2.50 -11.49 -0.59
C ASP A 58 2.49 -10.05 -0.07
N LEU A 59 1.80 -9.15 -0.77
CA LEU A 59 1.69 -7.77 -0.35
C LEU A 59 0.98 -7.67 1.00
N TRP A 60 -0.12 -8.39 1.18
CA TRP A 60 -0.83 -8.43 2.45
C TRP A 60 0.04 -9.00 3.56
N ALA A 61 0.77 -10.09 3.29
CA ALA A 61 1.65 -10.72 4.27
C ALA A 61 2.73 -9.76 4.78
N SER A 62 3.25 -8.88 3.90
CA SER A 62 4.32 -7.95 4.28
C SER A 62 3.80 -6.61 4.81
N ALA A 63 2.72 -6.08 4.24
CA ALA A 63 2.26 -4.72 4.50
C ALA A 63 0.92 -4.64 5.23
N GLY A 64 0.14 -5.72 5.27
CA GLY A 64 -1.18 -5.71 5.91
C GLY A 64 -1.13 -5.37 7.38
N ARG A 65 -0.05 -5.77 8.08
CA ARG A 65 0.14 -5.48 9.52
C ARG A 65 0.32 -3.99 9.79
N LEU A 66 0.61 -3.18 8.76
CA LEU A 66 0.75 -1.74 8.91
C LEU A 66 -0.60 -1.03 8.94
N CYS A 67 -1.66 -1.72 8.51
CA CYS A 67 -3.01 -1.16 8.50
C CYS A 67 -3.65 -1.22 9.87
N ALA A 68 -4.32 -0.14 10.27
CA ALA A 68 -5.19 -0.16 11.42
C ALA A 68 -6.34 -1.16 11.18
N PRO A 69 -7.00 -1.69 12.25
CA PRO A 69 -8.10 -2.64 12.07
C PRO A 69 -9.24 -2.13 11.20
N THR A 70 -9.46 -0.81 11.17
CA THR A 70 -10.46 -0.17 10.31
C THR A 70 -9.83 0.45 9.07
N GLY A 71 -8.56 0.15 8.80
CA GLY A 71 -7.83 0.72 7.68
C GLY A 71 -8.01 -0.06 6.39
N ARG A 72 -7.22 0.31 5.39
CA ARG A 72 -7.28 -0.32 4.06
C ARG A 72 -5.90 -0.38 3.42
N LEU A 73 -5.73 -1.40 2.59
CA LEU A 73 -4.57 -1.54 1.73
C LEU A 73 -5.02 -1.34 0.29
N LEU A 74 -4.42 -0.38 -0.39
CA LEU A 74 -4.72 -0.06 -1.77
C LEU A 74 -3.54 -0.48 -2.64
N ALA A 75 -3.77 -1.46 -3.51
CA ALA A 75 -2.73 -2.00 -4.37
C ALA A 75 -2.98 -1.60 -5.82
N MET A 76 -1.98 -0.96 -6.44
CA MET A 76 -2.06 -0.62 -7.85
C MET A 76 -1.50 -1.78 -8.67
N LYS A 77 -2.35 -2.39 -9.49
CA LYS A 77 -2.01 -3.52 -10.36
C LYS A 77 -2.12 -3.11 -11.82
N GLY A 78 -1.31 -3.74 -12.67
CA GLY A 78 -1.35 -3.48 -14.10
C GLY A 78 -2.55 -4.15 -14.76
N VAL A 79 -2.65 -5.46 -14.62
CA VAL A 79 -3.72 -6.26 -15.20
C VAL A 79 -4.66 -6.71 -14.09
N PHE A 80 -5.95 -6.87 -14.43
CA PHE A 80 -6.94 -7.34 -13.45
C PHE A 80 -6.51 -8.70 -12.89
N PRO A 81 -6.34 -8.83 -11.56
CA PRO A 81 -5.71 -10.01 -10.96
C PRO A 81 -6.70 -11.14 -10.66
N ASP A 82 -7.35 -11.68 -11.69
CA ASP A 82 -8.38 -12.73 -11.52
C ASP A 82 -7.89 -13.93 -10.71
N ASP A 83 -6.71 -14.45 -11.07
CA ASP A 83 -6.15 -15.63 -10.39
C ASP A 83 -5.81 -15.33 -8.93
N GLU A 84 -5.30 -14.16 -8.67
CA GLU A 84 -4.96 -13.75 -7.30
C GLU A 84 -6.21 -13.59 -6.44
N LEU A 85 -7.27 -13.01 -7.01
CA LEU A 85 -8.53 -12.80 -6.29
C LEU A 85 -9.23 -14.11 -5.96
N ALA A 86 -9.05 -15.14 -6.77
CA ALA A 86 -9.61 -16.45 -6.52
C ALA A 86 -8.90 -17.20 -5.39
N ARG A 87 -7.73 -16.72 -4.97
CA ARG A 87 -6.88 -17.41 -3.99
C ARG A 87 -6.50 -16.52 -2.81
N LEU A 88 -7.42 -15.67 -2.37
CA LEU A 88 -7.14 -14.79 -1.23
C LEU A 88 -6.99 -15.61 0.05
N PRO A 89 -5.86 -15.48 0.77
CA PRO A 89 -5.71 -16.17 2.04
C PRO A 89 -6.60 -15.54 3.11
N PRO A 90 -6.83 -16.26 4.23
CA PRO A 90 -7.60 -15.69 5.32
C PRO A 90 -6.89 -14.49 5.94
N GLY A 91 -7.63 -13.61 6.59
CA GLY A 91 -7.08 -12.42 7.26
C GLY A 91 -7.44 -11.12 6.58
N TYR A 92 -7.88 -11.15 5.33
CA TYR A 92 -8.34 -9.94 4.65
C TYR A 92 -9.45 -10.26 3.66
N VAL A 93 -10.17 -9.22 3.25
CA VAL A 93 -11.27 -9.33 2.31
C VAL A 93 -11.09 -8.32 1.17
N LEU A 94 -11.62 -8.67 0.00
CA LEU A 94 -11.68 -7.77 -1.13
C LEU A 94 -12.84 -6.80 -0.91
N ALA A 95 -12.53 -5.51 -0.75
CA ALA A 95 -13.53 -4.48 -0.54
C ALA A 95 -13.96 -3.81 -1.85
N GLY A 96 -13.09 -3.81 -2.85
CA GLY A 96 -13.42 -3.23 -4.15
C GLY A 96 -12.28 -3.31 -5.14
N ILE A 97 -12.63 -3.14 -6.43
CA ILE A 97 -11.66 -3.03 -7.51
C ILE A 97 -12.13 -1.88 -8.40
N TYR A 98 -11.20 -0.99 -8.72
CA TYR A 98 -11.50 0.21 -9.49
C TYR A 98 -10.55 0.31 -10.67
N PRO A 99 -11.08 0.36 -11.92
CA PRO A 99 -10.22 0.60 -13.07
C PRO A 99 -9.66 2.02 -13.01
N LEU A 100 -8.38 2.16 -13.39
CA LEU A 100 -7.72 3.45 -13.41
C LEU A 100 -7.38 3.83 -14.84
N HIS A 101 -7.61 5.11 -15.16
CA HIS A 101 -7.19 5.69 -16.42
C HIS A 101 -6.07 6.68 -16.15
N VAL A 102 -4.89 6.38 -16.68
CA VAL A 102 -3.74 7.28 -16.56
C VAL A 102 -3.53 7.96 -17.91
N PRO A 103 -3.62 9.30 -17.99
CA PRO A 103 -3.42 9.99 -19.25
C PRO A 103 -2.07 9.63 -19.89
N ASN A 104 -2.10 9.40 -21.21
CA ASN A 104 -0.92 9.05 -22.01
C ASN A 104 -0.30 7.68 -21.70
N LEU A 105 -0.99 6.87 -20.90
CA LEU A 105 -0.58 5.49 -20.64
C LEU A 105 -1.60 4.55 -21.25
N GLU A 106 -1.18 3.70 -22.21
CA GLU A 106 -2.07 2.76 -22.90
C GLU A 106 -2.25 1.43 -22.17
N ALA A 107 -1.52 1.21 -21.08
CA ALA A 107 -1.59 -0.02 -20.33
C ALA A 107 -2.77 0.00 -19.35
N GLU A 108 -3.39 -1.16 -19.16
CA GLU A 108 -4.44 -1.31 -18.15
C GLU A 108 -3.90 -1.12 -16.75
N ARG A 109 -4.68 -0.48 -15.90
CA ARG A 109 -4.37 -0.29 -14.48
C ARG A 109 -5.64 -0.45 -13.67
N CYS A 110 -5.51 -1.04 -12.50
CA CYS A 110 -6.61 -1.11 -11.56
C CYS A 110 -6.11 -0.88 -10.13
N LEU A 111 -7.01 -0.39 -9.29
CA LEU A 111 -6.77 -0.23 -7.86
C LEU A 111 -7.54 -1.31 -7.13
N VAL A 112 -6.84 -2.15 -6.39
CA VAL A 112 -7.45 -3.20 -5.59
C VAL A 112 -7.53 -2.73 -4.14
N HIS A 113 -8.73 -2.72 -3.58
CA HIS A 113 -8.96 -2.31 -2.20
C HIS A 113 -9.14 -3.55 -1.33
N LEU A 114 -8.17 -3.79 -0.45
CA LEU A 114 -8.21 -4.86 0.54
C LEU A 114 -8.42 -4.27 1.93
N ALA A 115 -9.19 -4.95 2.74
CA ALA A 115 -9.44 -4.56 4.12
C ALA A 115 -9.19 -5.74 5.05
N PRO A 116 -8.76 -5.49 6.31
CA PRO A 116 -8.64 -6.57 7.28
C PRO A 116 -9.98 -7.27 7.48
N ALA A 117 -9.94 -8.61 7.56
CA ALA A 117 -11.15 -9.37 7.82
C ALA A 117 -11.68 -9.05 9.22
N PRO A 118 -13.01 -9.01 9.41
CA PRO A 118 -13.56 -8.80 10.76
C PRO A 118 -13.08 -9.89 11.71
N VAL A 119 -12.77 -9.49 12.96
CA VAL A 119 -12.40 -10.45 13.99
C VAL A 119 -13.65 -11.23 14.41
N SER A 120 -13.57 -12.55 14.32
CA SER A 120 -14.67 -13.40 14.81
C SER A 120 -14.71 -13.37 16.33
N ARG A 121 -15.91 -13.18 16.90
CA ARG A 121 -16.12 -13.16 18.35
C ARG A 121 -16.93 -14.39 18.76
N ASP A 122 -16.43 -15.53 18.44
CA ASP A 122 -17.08 -16.79 18.86
C ASP A 122 -16.62 -17.20 20.24
#